data_2b55a1377d827f1e78648eaf602a981c
#
_entry.id   2b55a1377d827f1e78648eaf602a981c
#
_cell.length_a   1.000
_cell.length_b   1.000
_cell.length_c   1.000
_cell.angle_alpha   90.00
_cell.angle_beta   90.00
_cell.angle_gamma   90.00
#
_symmetry.space_group_name_H-M   'P 1'
#
loop_
_entity.id
_entity.type
_entity.pdbx_description
1 polymer ?
#
loop_
_entity_poly.entity_id
_entity_poly.type
_entity_poly.pdbx_seq_one_letter_code
_entity_poly.pdbx_strand_id
1 'polypeptide(L)'
;MEQKEYLSIKSFGPIKDVKLDNIKPFTFFIGESGSGKSTILKVLAMMRHMCKQINLRSYLKLGNVIDKTIDLSISEYLRNGGMTDYVKNDTEIVYSKGDCNITYTPQKGLKGTRKIISSENLSLEKISFFSDKRGAIAPLLANLSDGAALGFYFTETFQDFKKATEVIKELEMPYLGVRYYEKKAQNGSRQFFISNVNDTYKIHFEDASSGIQTMTPLAVIAEYFSKHFDLVHGFNSSIVTLLGKNDSLSSFRHDMNIGDIANRSIHLMIEEPELSMFPTAQRSSLNMLIDKCLNGNKYMTLT
;
A
#
# COMPACT_ATOMS: atom_id res chain seq x y z
N MET A 1 9.10 -0.71 -21.46
CA MET A 1 8.90 0.76 -21.36
C MET A 1 8.09 1.04 -20.11
N GLU A 2 8.47 2.05 -19.33
CA GLU A 2 7.70 2.45 -18.15
C GLU A 2 6.32 2.98 -18.56
N GLN A 3 5.26 2.40 -18.00
CA GLN A 3 3.88 2.82 -18.32
C GLN A 3 3.64 4.20 -17.69
N LYS A 4 3.28 5.19 -18.51
CA LYS A 4 2.88 6.51 -18.00
C LYS A 4 1.65 6.38 -17.11
N GLU A 5 1.69 7.01 -15.95
CA GLU A 5 0.59 7.02 -14.99
C GLU A 5 0.01 8.44 -14.89
N TYR A 6 -1.30 8.55 -15.05
CA TYR A 6 -2.05 9.81 -15.07
C TYR A 6 -3.17 9.79 -14.03
N LEU A 7 -3.40 10.91 -13.38
CA LEU A 7 -4.54 11.13 -12.50
C LEU A 7 -5.07 12.55 -12.67
N SER A 8 -6.38 12.68 -12.86
CA SER A 8 -7.09 13.97 -12.78
C SER A 8 -8.23 13.86 -11.80
N ILE A 9 -8.38 14.88 -10.95
CA ILE A 9 -9.44 14.96 -9.94
C ILE A 9 -10.06 16.37 -10.04
N LYS A 10 -11.39 16.43 -10.21
CA LYS A 10 -12.17 17.66 -10.19
C LYS A 10 -13.27 17.60 -9.15
N SER A 11 -13.49 18.69 -8.44
CA SER A 11 -14.59 18.88 -7.49
C SER A 11 -14.77 17.74 -6.50
N PHE A 12 -13.69 17.33 -5.82
CA PHE A 12 -13.70 16.22 -4.88
C PHE A 12 -13.11 16.63 -3.52
N GLY A 13 -13.95 16.66 -2.48
CA GLY A 13 -13.55 17.14 -1.15
C GLY A 13 -12.94 18.55 -1.22
N PRO A 14 -11.71 18.75 -0.72
CA PRO A 14 -11.00 20.03 -0.79
C PRO A 14 -10.45 20.35 -2.19
N ILE A 15 -10.39 19.37 -3.11
CA ILE A 15 -9.78 19.54 -4.43
C ILE A 15 -10.78 20.21 -5.38
N LYS A 16 -10.37 21.32 -6.00
CA LYS A 16 -11.11 21.97 -7.09
C LYS A 16 -10.78 21.33 -8.44
N ASP A 17 -9.53 21.37 -8.83
CA ASP A 17 -8.99 20.75 -10.05
C ASP A 17 -7.51 20.45 -9.85
N VAL A 18 -7.10 19.21 -10.11
CA VAL A 18 -5.70 18.78 -10.10
C VAL A 18 -5.47 17.77 -11.22
N LYS A 19 -4.32 17.91 -11.90
CA LYS A 19 -3.88 16.99 -12.94
C LYS A 19 -2.43 16.60 -12.70
N LEU A 20 -2.18 15.30 -12.73
CA LEU A 20 -0.86 14.69 -12.62
C LEU A 20 -0.60 13.94 -13.93
N ASP A 21 0.07 14.56 -14.88
CA ASP A 21 0.21 14.03 -16.25
C ASP A 21 1.19 12.86 -16.38
N ASN A 22 2.11 12.70 -15.45
CA ASN A 22 3.09 11.63 -15.44
C ASN A 22 3.64 11.42 -14.03
N ILE A 23 2.95 10.59 -13.24
CA ILE A 23 3.35 10.26 -11.87
C ILE A 23 4.65 9.47 -11.94
N LYS A 24 5.68 9.98 -11.29
CA LYS A 24 7.03 9.40 -11.29
C LYS A 24 7.19 8.38 -10.16
N PRO A 25 8.19 7.47 -10.25
CA PRO A 25 8.52 6.55 -9.16
C PRO A 25 8.78 7.24 -7.82
N PHE A 26 9.30 8.47 -7.86
CA PHE A 26 9.44 9.34 -6.69
C PHE A 26 8.57 10.59 -6.90
N THR A 27 7.51 10.69 -6.12
CA THR A 27 6.55 11.80 -6.20
C THR A 27 6.27 12.33 -4.80
N PHE A 28 6.47 13.64 -4.59
CA PHE A 28 6.26 14.29 -3.29
C PHE A 28 5.22 15.40 -3.43
N PHE A 29 4.18 15.35 -2.58
CA PHE A 29 3.17 16.39 -2.46
C PHE A 29 3.51 17.33 -1.32
N ILE A 30 3.82 18.59 -1.64
CA ILE A 30 4.19 19.63 -0.67
C ILE A 30 3.12 20.72 -0.72
N GLY A 31 2.71 21.23 0.42
CA GLY A 31 1.74 22.31 0.53
C GLY A 31 1.21 22.45 1.95
N GLU A 32 0.41 23.48 2.19
CA GLU A 32 -0.18 23.79 3.49
C GLU A 32 -1.12 22.67 3.98
N SER A 33 -1.38 22.66 5.30
CA SER A 33 -2.39 21.75 5.87
C SER A 33 -3.77 22.05 5.26
N GLY A 34 -4.55 21.01 4.99
CA GLY A 34 -5.87 21.16 4.36
C GLY A 34 -5.86 21.39 2.84
N SER A 35 -4.69 21.52 2.18
CA SER A 35 -4.61 21.76 0.72
C SER A 35 -5.02 20.55 -0.15
N GLY A 36 -5.38 19.41 0.44
CA GLY A 36 -5.85 18.22 -0.27
C GLY A 36 -4.76 17.17 -0.59
N LYS A 37 -3.55 17.29 -0.07
CA LYS A 37 -2.45 16.31 -0.30
C LYS A 37 -2.87 14.87 0.04
N SER A 38 -3.39 14.64 1.23
CA SER A 38 -3.88 13.32 1.67
C SER A 38 -5.04 12.83 0.79
N THR A 39 -5.90 13.74 0.32
CA THR A 39 -6.99 13.38 -0.59
C THR A 39 -6.45 12.89 -1.93
N ILE A 40 -5.47 13.59 -2.52
CA ILE A 40 -4.80 13.17 -3.76
C ILE A 40 -4.18 11.79 -3.57
N LEU A 41 -3.44 11.59 -2.48
CA LEU A 41 -2.76 10.33 -2.18
C LEU A 41 -3.76 9.18 -2.01
N LYS A 42 -4.87 9.39 -1.29
CA LYS A 42 -5.92 8.38 -1.08
C LYS A 42 -6.66 8.04 -2.39
N VAL A 43 -6.96 9.04 -3.22
CA VAL A 43 -7.57 8.79 -4.54
C VAL A 43 -6.61 8.02 -5.44
N LEU A 44 -5.33 8.38 -5.46
CA LEU A 44 -4.32 7.64 -6.22
C LEU A 44 -4.20 6.18 -5.75
N ALA A 45 -4.16 5.94 -4.43
CA ALA A 45 -4.15 4.59 -3.86
C ALA A 45 -5.39 3.80 -4.27
N MET A 46 -6.57 4.41 -4.16
CA MET A 46 -7.83 3.81 -4.59
C MET A 46 -7.80 3.39 -6.05
N MET A 47 -7.35 4.26 -6.96
CA MET A 47 -7.26 3.97 -8.39
C MET A 47 -6.24 2.87 -8.70
N ARG A 48 -5.08 2.89 -8.05
CA ARG A 48 -4.08 1.82 -8.15
C ARG A 48 -4.63 0.48 -7.67
N HIS A 49 -5.38 0.46 -6.56
CA HIS A 49 -6.05 -0.76 -6.08
C HIS A 49 -7.08 -1.29 -7.08
N MET A 50 -7.91 -0.42 -7.66
CA MET A 50 -8.87 -0.83 -8.70
C MET A 50 -8.14 -1.39 -9.92
N CYS A 51 -7.06 -0.75 -10.36
CA CYS A 51 -6.25 -1.20 -11.48
C CYS A 51 -5.62 -2.58 -11.20
N LYS A 52 -5.09 -2.81 -10.00
CA LYS A 52 -4.61 -4.12 -9.55
C LYS A 52 -5.70 -5.18 -9.63
N GLN A 53 -6.93 -4.88 -9.21
CA GLN A 53 -8.04 -5.84 -9.30
C GLN A 53 -8.45 -6.12 -10.75
N ILE A 54 -8.38 -5.11 -11.64
CA ILE A 54 -8.60 -5.29 -13.09
C ILE A 54 -7.53 -6.20 -13.71
N ASN A 55 -6.25 -6.02 -13.33
CA ASN A 55 -5.15 -6.89 -13.74
C ASN A 55 -5.38 -8.34 -13.30
N LEU A 56 -5.72 -8.55 -12.05
CA LEU A 56 -5.98 -9.88 -11.50
C LEU A 56 -7.16 -10.57 -12.20
N ARG A 57 -8.26 -9.84 -12.41
CA ARG A 57 -9.41 -10.35 -13.17
C ARG A 57 -9.06 -10.65 -14.62
N SER A 58 -8.25 -9.80 -15.25
CA SER A 58 -7.82 -10.01 -16.64
C SER A 58 -6.97 -11.27 -16.76
N TYR A 59 -6.04 -11.49 -15.83
CA TYR A 59 -5.24 -12.72 -15.78
C TYR A 59 -6.12 -13.97 -15.62
N LEU A 60 -7.10 -13.94 -14.70
CA LEU A 60 -8.04 -15.06 -14.52
C LEU A 60 -8.86 -15.35 -15.76
N LYS A 61 -9.35 -14.31 -16.46
CA LYS A 61 -10.10 -14.46 -17.70
C LYS A 61 -9.27 -15.02 -18.86
N LEU A 62 -8.01 -14.61 -18.98
CA LEU A 62 -7.06 -15.19 -19.93
C LEU A 62 -6.80 -16.67 -19.64
N GLY A 63 -6.90 -17.10 -18.37
CA GLY A 63 -6.85 -18.49 -17.94
C GLY A 63 -8.20 -19.24 -17.98
N ASN A 64 -9.16 -18.77 -18.76
CA ASN A 64 -10.50 -19.36 -18.94
C ASN A 64 -11.37 -19.44 -17.67
N VAL A 65 -11.06 -18.63 -16.63
CA VAL A 65 -11.92 -18.50 -15.45
C VAL A 65 -12.88 -17.35 -15.64
N ILE A 66 -14.17 -17.66 -15.63
CA ILE A 66 -15.24 -16.65 -15.62
C ILE A 66 -15.42 -16.20 -14.17
N ASP A 67 -14.76 -15.12 -13.80
CA ASP A 67 -14.89 -14.58 -12.45
C ASP A 67 -16.06 -13.60 -12.35
N LYS A 68 -17.06 -13.98 -11.54
CA LYS A 68 -18.17 -13.09 -11.14
C LYS A 68 -17.87 -12.33 -9.85
N THR A 69 -16.74 -12.59 -9.18
CA THR A 69 -16.49 -12.17 -7.80
C THR A 69 -15.68 -10.89 -7.65
N ILE A 70 -15.02 -10.41 -8.71
CA ILE A 70 -14.32 -9.12 -8.67
C ILE A 70 -15.26 -8.04 -9.23
N ASP A 71 -16.22 -7.63 -8.43
CA ASP A 71 -17.01 -6.43 -8.72
C ASP A 71 -16.36 -5.21 -8.02
N LEU A 72 -16.08 -4.17 -8.80
CA LEU A 72 -15.45 -2.96 -8.33
C LEU A 72 -16.50 -1.92 -7.96
N SER A 73 -16.77 -1.80 -6.67
CA SER A 73 -17.71 -0.81 -6.14
C SER A 73 -16.98 0.45 -5.69
N ILE A 74 -17.16 1.56 -6.42
CA ILE A 74 -16.59 2.86 -6.02
C ILE A 74 -17.09 3.29 -4.64
N SER A 75 -18.35 2.99 -4.29
CA SER A 75 -18.94 3.34 -3.00
C SER A 75 -18.25 2.64 -1.84
N GLU A 76 -17.82 1.40 -2.05
CA GLU A 76 -17.05 0.64 -1.05
C GLU A 76 -15.66 1.26 -0.85
N TYR A 77 -14.95 1.57 -1.92
CA TYR A 77 -13.64 2.22 -1.85
C TYR A 77 -13.70 3.61 -1.20
N LEU A 78 -14.71 4.41 -1.53
CA LEU A 78 -14.91 5.74 -0.92
C LEU A 78 -15.20 5.62 0.58
N ARG A 79 -16.08 4.70 0.98
CA ARG A 79 -16.40 4.43 2.39
C ARG A 79 -15.16 3.96 3.15
N ASN A 80 -14.43 2.99 2.60
CA ASN A 80 -13.23 2.42 3.21
C ASN A 80 -12.10 3.46 3.34
N GLY A 81 -12.03 4.42 2.40
CA GLY A 81 -11.09 5.54 2.43
C GLY A 81 -11.52 6.73 3.27
N GLY A 82 -12.75 6.72 3.83
CA GLY A 82 -13.31 7.86 4.57
C GLY A 82 -13.57 9.08 3.66
N MET A 83 -13.94 8.85 2.40
CA MET A 83 -14.11 9.89 1.37
C MET A 83 -15.54 9.96 0.81
N THR A 84 -16.52 9.33 1.45
CA THR A 84 -17.90 9.30 0.95
C THR A 84 -18.48 10.70 0.78
N ASP A 85 -18.26 11.58 1.76
CA ASP A 85 -18.77 12.95 1.76
C ASP A 85 -17.99 13.92 0.87
N TYR A 86 -16.95 13.45 0.19
CA TYR A 86 -16.13 14.26 -0.72
C TYR A 86 -16.74 14.38 -2.12
N VAL A 87 -17.68 13.49 -2.44
CA VAL A 87 -18.34 13.46 -3.75
C VAL A 87 -19.31 14.63 -3.90
N LYS A 88 -19.16 15.41 -4.96
CA LYS A 88 -20.03 16.51 -5.36
C LYS A 88 -20.72 16.18 -6.69
N ASN A 89 -21.77 16.89 -7.05
CA ASN A 89 -22.51 16.64 -8.30
C ASN A 89 -21.64 16.72 -9.56
N ASP A 90 -20.62 17.56 -9.55
CA ASP A 90 -19.69 17.82 -10.65
C ASP A 90 -18.33 17.10 -10.45
N THR A 91 -18.25 16.16 -9.52
CA THR A 91 -17.04 15.36 -9.32
C THR A 91 -16.69 14.56 -10.58
N GLU A 92 -15.43 14.65 -10.99
CA GLU A 92 -14.85 13.80 -12.02
C GLU A 92 -13.48 13.30 -11.57
N ILE A 93 -13.27 12.00 -11.64
CA ILE A 93 -11.97 11.37 -11.38
C ILE A 93 -11.60 10.54 -12.60
N VAL A 94 -10.42 10.80 -13.18
CA VAL A 94 -9.89 10.07 -14.33
C VAL A 94 -8.51 9.53 -13.97
N TYR A 95 -8.32 8.24 -14.19
CA TYR A 95 -7.04 7.56 -13.97
C TYR A 95 -6.67 6.69 -15.15
N SER A 96 -5.39 6.71 -15.55
CA SER A 96 -4.87 5.79 -16.55
C SER A 96 -3.45 5.33 -16.23
N LYS A 97 -3.19 4.03 -16.48
CA LYS A 97 -1.85 3.42 -16.43
C LYS A 97 -1.84 2.23 -17.41
N GLY A 98 -1.06 2.35 -18.47
CA GLY A 98 -1.11 1.35 -19.55
C GLY A 98 -2.53 1.19 -20.10
N ASP A 99 -3.03 -0.05 -20.16
CA ASP A 99 -4.40 -0.37 -20.61
C ASP A 99 -5.48 -0.11 -19.56
N CYS A 100 -5.11 0.13 -18.32
CA CYS A 100 -6.04 0.43 -17.23
C CYS A 100 -6.50 1.89 -17.35
N ASN A 101 -7.76 2.10 -17.74
CA ASN A 101 -8.37 3.42 -17.86
C ASN A 101 -9.67 3.43 -17.06
N ILE A 102 -9.73 4.23 -16.00
CA ILE A 102 -10.85 4.32 -15.07
C ILE A 102 -11.36 5.74 -15.06
N THR A 103 -12.67 5.91 -15.19
CA THR A 103 -13.33 7.22 -15.04
C THR A 103 -14.51 7.07 -14.09
N TYR A 104 -14.65 8.02 -13.18
CA TYR A 104 -15.79 8.12 -12.27
C TYR A 104 -16.44 9.48 -12.35
N THR A 105 -17.76 9.49 -12.46
CA THR A 105 -18.63 10.65 -12.21
C THR A 105 -19.88 10.18 -11.47
N PRO A 106 -20.51 10.98 -10.59
CA PRO A 106 -21.73 10.58 -9.87
C PRO A 106 -22.87 10.17 -10.79
N GLN A 107 -23.01 10.84 -11.94
CA GLN A 107 -24.12 10.60 -12.88
C GLN A 107 -23.94 9.33 -13.71
N LYS A 108 -22.70 8.97 -14.04
CA LYS A 108 -22.40 7.83 -14.94
C LYS A 108 -21.79 6.66 -14.20
N GLY A 109 -21.49 6.82 -12.90
CA GLY A 109 -20.80 5.82 -12.10
C GLY A 109 -19.39 5.54 -12.59
N LEU A 110 -18.88 4.38 -12.24
CA LEU A 110 -17.53 3.92 -12.56
C LEU A 110 -17.50 3.29 -13.96
N LYS A 111 -16.59 3.75 -14.81
CA LYS A 111 -16.38 3.25 -16.18
C LYS A 111 -14.95 2.76 -16.39
N GLY A 112 -14.75 1.93 -17.40
CA GLY A 112 -13.45 1.37 -17.78
C GLY A 112 -13.05 0.10 -17.02
N THR A 113 -13.75 -0.22 -15.94
CA THR A 113 -13.40 -1.35 -15.06
C THR A 113 -13.67 -2.73 -15.68
N ARG A 114 -14.50 -2.83 -16.72
CA ARG A 114 -14.82 -4.09 -17.39
C ARG A 114 -13.86 -4.46 -18.52
N LYS A 115 -12.96 -3.56 -18.91
CA LYS A 115 -11.93 -3.83 -19.92
C LYS A 115 -11.00 -4.94 -19.44
N ILE A 116 -10.64 -5.84 -20.34
CA ILE A 116 -9.60 -6.84 -20.10
C ILE A 116 -8.27 -6.25 -20.56
N ILE A 117 -7.28 -6.36 -19.72
CA ILE A 117 -5.90 -5.96 -20.02
C ILE A 117 -5.27 -7.09 -20.84
N SER A 118 -4.61 -6.74 -21.94
CA SER A 118 -3.90 -7.69 -22.78
C SER A 118 -2.73 -8.34 -22.04
N SER A 119 -2.34 -9.53 -22.44
CA SER A 119 -1.28 -10.30 -21.78
C SER A 119 0.04 -9.54 -21.65
N GLU A 120 0.43 -8.80 -22.72
CA GLU A 120 1.64 -7.99 -22.74
C GLU A 120 1.60 -6.76 -21.83
N ASN A 121 0.39 -6.29 -21.46
CA ASN A 121 0.19 -5.11 -20.62
C ASN A 121 -0.20 -5.44 -19.17
N LEU A 122 -0.31 -6.73 -18.82
CA LEU A 122 -0.53 -7.14 -17.45
C LEU A 122 0.56 -6.61 -16.52
N SER A 123 0.19 -6.30 -15.29
CA SER A 123 1.11 -5.81 -14.26
C SER A 123 0.95 -6.54 -12.92
N LEU A 124 2.07 -6.77 -12.23
CA LEU A 124 2.09 -7.22 -10.85
C LEU A 124 2.27 -6.01 -9.94
N GLU A 125 1.29 -5.75 -9.09
CA GLU A 125 1.31 -4.57 -8.25
C GLU A 125 1.08 -4.90 -6.77
N LYS A 126 1.91 -4.34 -5.90
CA LYS A 126 1.66 -4.23 -4.46
C LYS A 126 1.48 -2.75 -4.13
N ILE A 127 0.39 -2.43 -3.47
CA ILE A 127 0.15 -1.10 -2.90
C ILE A 127 0.25 -1.24 -1.38
N SER A 128 1.03 -0.38 -0.74
CA SER A 128 1.13 -0.27 0.71
C SER A 128 0.94 1.19 1.08
N PHE A 129 -0.16 1.47 1.78
CA PHE A 129 -0.56 2.82 2.13
C PHE A 129 -0.37 3.04 3.64
N PHE A 130 0.53 3.93 4.00
CA PHE A 130 0.83 4.29 5.37
C PHE A 130 0.06 5.54 5.77
N SER A 131 -1.01 5.36 6.54
CA SER A 131 -1.76 6.50 7.08
C SER A 131 -1.01 7.19 8.22
N ASP A 132 -1.45 8.38 8.54
CA ASP A 132 -1.06 9.15 9.73
C ASP A 132 -1.28 8.37 11.05
N LYS A 133 -2.20 7.40 11.06
CA LYS A 133 -2.54 6.56 12.24
C LYS A 133 -1.59 5.40 12.49
N ARG A 134 -0.52 5.24 11.70
CA ARG A 134 0.40 4.08 11.79
C ARG A 134 1.06 3.87 13.17
N GLY A 135 1.14 4.93 14.00
CA GLY A 135 1.61 4.81 15.38
C GLY A 135 0.74 3.92 16.28
N ALA A 136 -0.55 3.71 15.93
CA ALA A 136 -1.43 2.80 16.65
C ALA A 136 -1.09 1.31 16.46
N ILE A 137 -0.17 0.96 15.56
CA ILE A 137 0.27 -0.43 15.35
C ILE A 137 0.90 -1.00 16.62
N ALA A 138 1.74 -0.22 17.32
CA ALA A 138 2.43 -0.67 18.53
C ALA A 138 1.46 -1.11 19.64
N PRO A 139 0.52 -0.28 20.11
CA PRO A 139 -0.43 -0.68 21.14
C PRO A 139 -1.40 -1.79 20.69
N LEU A 140 -1.73 -1.88 19.40
CA LEU A 140 -2.58 -2.96 18.89
C LEU A 140 -1.87 -4.32 18.90
N LEU A 141 -0.57 -4.36 18.70
CA LEU A 141 0.20 -5.60 18.81
C LEU A 141 0.27 -6.12 20.25
N ALA A 142 0.31 -5.23 21.23
CA ALA A 142 0.33 -5.60 22.64
C ALA A 142 -1.03 -6.11 23.14
N ASN A 143 -2.13 -5.53 22.63
CA ASN A 143 -3.48 -5.77 23.11
C ASN A 143 -4.33 -6.58 22.12
N LEU A 144 -3.80 -7.58 21.44
CA LEU A 144 -4.45 -8.40 20.41
C LEU A 144 -5.97 -8.61 20.62
N SER A 145 -6.75 -7.55 20.55
CA SER A 145 -8.21 -7.61 20.45
C SER A 145 -8.55 -7.61 18.96
N ASP A 146 -8.89 -8.76 18.42
CA ASP A 146 -9.27 -9.01 17.02
C ASP A 146 -10.57 -8.31 16.58
N GLY A 147 -10.99 -7.23 17.24
CA GLY A 147 -12.31 -6.63 17.05
C GLY A 147 -12.38 -5.14 16.77
N ALA A 148 -11.28 -4.42 16.67
CA ALA A 148 -11.35 -3.01 16.32
C ALA A 148 -11.67 -2.85 14.83
N ALA A 149 -12.75 -2.13 14.49
CA ALA A 149 -13.06 -1.70 13.14
C ALA A 149 -11.99 -0.69 12.65
N LEU A 150 -10.87 -1.21 12.16
CA LEU A 150 -9.77 -0.42 11.63
C LEU A 150 -10.12 0.01 10.20
N GLY A 151 -9.85 1.27 9.85
CA GLY A 151 -10.03 1.72 8.48
C GLY A 151 -9.19 0.88 7.50
N PHE A 152 -9.66 0.75 6.26
CA PHE A 152 -9.07 -0.12 5.22
C PHE A 152 -7.55 0.05 5.10
N TYR A 153 -7.07 1.27 4.91
CA TYR A 153 -5.64 1.55 4.76
C TYR A 153 -4.81 1.18 5.99
N PHE A 154 -5.36 1.42 7.18
CA PHE A 154 -4.68 1.03 8.42
C PHE A 154 -4.59 -0.49 8.55
N THR A 155 -5.67 -1.20 8.21
CA THR A 155 -5.69 -2.68 8.21
C THR A 155 -4.63 -3.25 7.26
N GLU A 156 -4.48 -2.68 6.06
CA GLU A 156 -3.42 -3.10 5.12
C GLU A 156 -2.03 -2.88 5.70
N THR A 157 -1.75 -1.69 6.26
CA THR A 157 -0.46 -1.39 6.89
C THR A 157 -0.18 -2.36 8.04
N PHE A 158 -1.17 -2.64 8.88
CA PHE A 158 -1.04 -3.60 9.98
C PHE A 158 -0.74 -5.02 9.49
N GLN A 159 -1.41 -5.49 8.45
CA GLN A 159 -1.15 -6.80 7.85
C GLN A 159 0.24 -6.86 7.19
N ASP A 160 0.67 -5.80 6.50
CA ASP A 160 2.00 -5.71 5.93
C ASP A 160 3.08 -5.74 7.02
N PHE A 161 2.86 -5.05 8.14
CA PHE A 161 3.76 -5.11 9.30
C PHE A 161 3.83 -6.52 9.90
N LYS A 162 2.69 -7.19 10.12
CA LYS A 162 2.67 -8.56 10.61
C LYS A 162 3.49 -9.51 9.73
N LYS A 163 3.31 -9.43 8.39
CA LYS A 163 4.08 -10.23 7.43
C LYS A 163 5.57 -9.87 7.45
N ALA A 164 5.89 -8.58 7.49
CA ALA A 164 7.27 -8.11 7.55
C ALA A 164 7.99 -8.65 8.80
N THR A 165 7.33 -8.64 9.96
CA THR A 165 7.89 -9.15 11.21
C THR A 165 7.99 -10.68 11.28
N GLU A 166 7.41 -11.43 10.35
CA GLU A 166 7.69 -12.87 10.21
C GLU A 166 9.12 -13.12 9.71
N VAL A 167 9.67 -12.18 8.95
CA VAL A 167 10.99 -12.25 8.33
C VAL A 167 12.00 -11.37 9.05
N ILE A 168 11.64 -10.10 9.28
CA ILE A 168 12.50 -9.11 9.93
C ILE A 168 12.36 -9.23 11.44
N LYS A 169 13.29 -9.94 12.06
CA LYS A 169 13.30 -10.15 13.53
C LYS A 169 14.03 -9.08 14.29
N GLU A 170 14.89 -8.34 13.61
CA GLU A 170 15.69 -7.25 14.14
C GLU A 170 15.96 -6.23 13.03
N LEU A 171 15.93 -4.95 13.37
CA LEU A 171 16.26 -3.85 12.45
C LEU A 171 16.90 -2.70 13.22
N GLU A 172 18.11 -2.33 12.84
CA GLU A 172 18.74 -1.11 13.31
C GLU A 172 18.18 0.12 12.58
N MET A 173 17.88 1.16 13.35
CA MET A 173 17.44 2.45 12.86
C MET A 173 18.39 3.54 13.38
N PRO A 174 19.60 3.67 12.80
CA PRO A 174 20.66 4.55 13.29
C PRO A 174 20.24 6.03 13.33
N TYR A 175 19.36 6.42 12.40
CA TYR A 175 18.80 7.78 12.31
C TYR A 175 17.85 8.13 13.48
N LEU A 176 17.42 7.14 14.25
CA LEU A 176 16.69 7.30 15.51
C LEU A 176 17.54 6.90 16.74
N GLY A 177 18.74 6.36 16.52
CA GLY A 177 19.60 5.85 17.57
C GLY A 177 19.08 4.61 18.29
N VAL A 178 18.20 3.83 17.64
CA VAL A 178 17.53 2.68 18.23
C VAL A 178 17.57 1.45 17.33
N ARG A 179 17.29 0.31 17.94
CA ARG A 179 17.12 -1.00 17.31
C ARG A 179 15.76 -1.58 17.69
N TYR A 180 15.02 -2.01 16.70
CA TYR A 180 13.82 -2.84 16.86
C TYR A 180 14.21 -4.31 16.89
N TYR A 181 13.56 -5.12 17.73
CA TYR A 181 13.71 -6.57 17.69
C TYR A 181 12.52 -7.31 18.32
N GLU A 182 12.34 -8.55 17.89
CA GLU A 182 11.30 -9.47 18.35
C GLU A 182 11.88 -10.54 19.25
N LYS A 183 11.15 -10.90 20.31
CA LYS A 183 11.42 -12.11 21.11
C LYS A 183 10.14 -12.93 21.27
N LYS A 184 10.29 -14.25 21.36
CA LYS A 184 9.19 -15.14 21.76
C LYS A 184 9.19 -15.23 23.29
N ALA A 185 8.02 -15.02 23.90
CA ALA A 185 7.81 -15.28 25.31
C ALA A 185 7.75 -16.80 25.59
N GLN A 186 7.81 -17.19 26.85
CA GLN A 186 7.72 -18.60 27.26
C GLN A 186 6.41 -19.31 26.83
N ASN A 187 5.30 -18.54 26.73
CA ASN A 187 4.00 -19.01 26.23
C ASN A 187 3.91 -19.05 24.70
N GLY A 188 5.01 -18.77 23.98
CA GLY A 188 5.06 -18.73 22.53
C GLY A 188 4.54 -17.44 21.88
N SER A 189 3.99 -16.48 22.66
CA SER A 189 3.57 -15.19 22.12
C SER A 189 4.77 -14.35 21.64
N ARG A 190 4.52 -13.51 20.65
CA ARG A 190 5.54 -12.59 20.10
C ARG A 190 5.53 -11.29 20.90
N GLN A 191 6.70 -10.86 21.33
CA GLN A 191 6.90 -9.58 22.00
C GLN A 191 7.85 -8.72 21.19
N PHE A 192 7.55 -7.44 21.10
CA PHE A 192 8.30 -6.46 20.30
C PHE A 192 8.98 -5.44 21.21
N PHE A 193 10.23 -5.16 20.95
CA PHE A 193 11.07 -4.33 21.79
C PHE A 193 11.83 -3.27 21.00
N ILE A 194 12.14 -2.19 21.70
CA ILE A 194 13.06 -1.15 21.26
C ILE A 194 14.22 -1.09 22.27
N SER A 195 15.45 -1.07 21.79
CA SER A 195 16.65 -0.75 22.56
C SER A 195 17.44 0.37 21.88
N ASN A 196 18.35 1.02 22.60
CA ASN A 196 19.38 1.80 21.92
C ASN A 196 20.46 0.89 21.33
N VAL A 197 21.31 1.44 20.46
CA VAL A 197 22.35 0.69 19.75
C VAL A 197 23.32 -0.03 20.71
N ASN A 198 23.54 0.52 21.91
CA ASN A 198 24.46 -0.03 22.92
C ASN A 198 23.77 -0.96 23.94
N ASP A 199 22.50 -1.28 23.76
CA ASP A 199 21.69 -2.10 24.68
C ASP A 199 21.69 -1.65 26.14
N THR A 200 21.87 -0.34 26.41
CA THR A 200 21.84 0.20 27.77
C THR A 200 20.45 0.31 28.35
N TYR A 201 19.42 0.30 27.51
CA TYR A 201 18.02 0.18 27.90
C TYR A 201 17.24 -0.69 26.91
N LYS A 202 16.14 -1.22 27.40
CA LYS A 202 15.17 -2.01 26.64
C LYS A 202 13.78 -1.65 27.13
N ILE A 203 12.88 -1.34 26.20
CA ILE A 203 11.46 -1.08 26.48
C ILE A 203 10.58 -1.89 25.54
N HIS A 204 9.33 -2.11 25.91
CA HIS A 204 8.35 -2.65 24.99
C HIS A 204 8.07 -1.63 23.87
N PHE A 205 7.73 -2.10 22.68
CA PHE A 205 7.50 -1.23 21.53
C PHE A 205 6.32 -0.28 21.75
N GLU A 206 5.27 -0.73 22.45
CA GLU A 206 4.11 0.09 22.84
C GLU A 206 4.44 1.21 23.83
N ASP A 207 5.53 1.10 24.58
CA ASP A 207 5.99 2.10 25.55
C ASP A 207 7.01 3.09 24.94
N ALA A 208 7.38 2.90 23.67
CA ALA A 208 8.32 3.78 23.00
C ALA A 208 7.70 5.15 22.69
N SER A 209 8.54 6.15 22.42
CA SER A 209 8.08 7.47 22.01
C SER A 209 7.26 7.43 20.72
N SER A 210 6.35 8.39 20.54
CA SER A 210 5.46 8.46 19.37
C SER A 210 6.22 8.44 18.03
N GLY A 211 7.38 9.09 17.95
CA GLY A 211 8.23 9.07 16.74
C GLY A 211 8.75 7.66 16.43
N ILE A 212 9.16 6.90 17.44
CA ILE A 212 9.61 5.51 17.29
C ILE A 212 8.42 4.62 16.91
N GLN A 213 7.27 4.76 17.59
CA GLN A 213 6.06 3.98 17.26
C GLN A 213 5.56 4.24 15.84
N THR A 214 5.72 5.47 15.35
CA THR A 214 5.31 5.86 14.00
C THR A 214 6.29 5.38 12.93
N MET A 215 7.60 5.46 13.20
CA MET A 215 8.63 5.17 12.22
C MET A 215 8.98 3.69 12.11
N THR A 216 8.93 2.93 13.21
CA THR A 216 9.29 1.51 13.21
C THR A 216 8.48 0.67 12.22
N PRO A 217 7.13 0.77 12.16
CA PRO A 217 6.37 0.02 11.17
C PRO A 217 6.76 0.37 9.73
N LEU A 218 6.98 1.65 9.46
CA LEU A 218 7.40 2.12 8.14
C LEU A 218 8.77 1.56 7.75
N ALA A 219 9.74 1.60 8.67
CA ALA A 219 11.09 1.08 8.44
C ALA A 219 11.11 -0.44 8.22
N VAL A 220 10.39 -1.18 9.06
CA VAL A 220 10.31 -2.66 8.97
C VAL A 220 9.63 -3.11 7.68
N ILE A 221 8.52 -2.47 7.29
CA ILE A 221 7.83 -2.80 6.06
C ILE A 221 8.67 -2.40 4.83
N ALA A 222 9.31 -1.23 4.85
CA ALA A 222 10.20 -0.79 3.76
C ALA A 222 11.38 -1.74 3.59
N GLU A 223 11.99 -2.22 4.68
CA GLU A 223 13.04 -3.24 4.66
C GLU A 223 12.55 -4.54 4.03
N TYR A 224 11.37 -5.01 4.45
CA TYR A 224 10.76 -6.22 3.93
C TYR A 224 10.51 -6.14 2.42
N PHE A 225 9.91 -5.05 1.93
CA PHE A 225 9.64 -4.87 0.51
C PHE A 225 10.91 -4.67 -0.31
N SER A 226 11.93 -4.06 0.28
CA SER A 226 13.22 -3.83 -0.37
C SER A 226 14.00 -5.12 -0.62
N LYS A 227 13.94 -6.11 0.30
CA LYS A 227 14.84 -7.26 0.29
C LYS A 227 14.16 -8.64 0.21
N HIS A 228 12.92 -8.76 0.69
CA HIS A 228 12.32 -10.07 0.93
C HIS A 228 10.99 -10.30 0.23
N PHE A 229 10.32 -9.24 -0.23
CA PHE A 229 9.01 -9.39 -0.85
C PHE A 229 9.10 -9.84 -2.30
N ASP A 230 8.43 -10.94 -2.60
CA ASP A 230 8.29 -11.47 -3.95
C ASP A 230 6.90 -11.13 -4.52
N LEU A 231 6.87 -10.27 -5.55
CA LEU A 231 5.65 -9.87 -6.26
C LEU A 231 4.95 -11.05 -6.94
N VAL A 232 5.72 -12.00 -7.50
CA VAL A 232 5.18 -13.18 -8.17
C VAL A 232 4.47 -14.07 -7.17
N HIS A 233 5.12 -14.32 -6.02
CA HIS A 233 4.51 -15.08 -4.93
C HIS A 233 3.25 -14.40 -4.37
N GLY A 234 3.29 -13.09 -4.17
CA GLY A 234 2.14 -12.31 -3.69
C GLY A 234 0.94 -12.34 -4.65
N PHE A 235 1.19 -12.27 -5.96
CA PHE A 235 0.17 -12.38 -6.98
C PHE A 235 -0.42 -13.79 -7.04
N ASN A 236 0.43 -14.83 -7.04
CA ASN A 236 0.00 -16.24 -6.98
C ASN A 236 -0.91 -16.50 -5.78
N SER A 237 -0.53 -16.01 -4.59
CA SER A 237 -1.34 -16.17 -3.38
C SER A 237 -2.73 -15.51 -3.53
N SER A 238 -2.81 -14.37 -4.21
CA SER A 238 -4.09 -13.69 -4.50
C SER A 238 -4.95 -14.53 -5.45
N ILE A 239 -4.36 -15.13 -6.49
CA ILE A 239 -5.05 -16.01 -7.44
C ILE A 239 -5.59 -17.25 -6.71
N VAL A 240 -4.74 -17.94 -5.95
CA VAL A 240 -5.14 -19.16 -5.22
C VAL A 240 -6.30 -18.86 -4.26
N THR A 241 -6.24 -17.72 -3.56
CA THR A 241 -7.32 -17.29 -2.66
C THR A 241 -8.64 -17.06 -3.40
N LEU A 242 -8.60 -16.43 -4.58
CA LEU A 242 -9.81 -16.19 -5.38
C LEU A 242 -10.36 -17.46 -5.99
N LEU A 243 -9.52 -18.31 -6.56
CA LEU A 243 -9.92 -19.60 -7.15
C LEU A 243 -10.51 -20.54 -6.11
N GLY A 244 -9.92 -20.56 -4.89
CA GLY A 244 -10.42 -21.37 -3.78
C GLY A 244 -11.81 -20.93 -3.28
N LYS A 245 -12.10 -19.63 -3.29
CA LYS A 245 -13.43 -19.09 -2.93
C LYS A 245 -14.53 -19.47 -3.91
N ASN A 246 -14.18 -19.79 -5.15
CA ASN A 246 -15.13 -19.98 -6.25
C ASN A 246 -15.19 -21.42 -6.78
N ASP A 247 -14.53 -22.37 -6.13
CA ASP A 247 -14.36 -23.75 -6.60
C ASP A 247 -13.86 -23.86 -8.06
N SER A 248 -13.12 -22.83 -8.51
CA SER A 248 -12.68 -22.71 -9.92
C SER A 248 -11.25 -23.22 -10.16
N LEU A 249 -10.61 -23.82 -9.16
CA LEU A 249 -9.24 -24.34 -9.27
C LEU A 249 -9.09 -25.40 -10.38
N SER A 250 -10.08 -26.28 -10.55
CA SER A 250 -10.05 -27.36 -11.55
C SER A 250 -10.16 -26.89 -12.98
N SER A 251 -10.79 -25.73 -13.21
CA SER A 251 -11.03 -25.15 -14.54
C SER A 251 -9.93 -24.17 -14.98
N PHE A 252 -9.09 -23.71 -14.06
CA PHE A 252 -8.04 -22.76 -14.38
C PHE A 252 -6.97 -23.39 -15.27
N ARG A 253 -6.77 -22.82 -16.44
CA ARG A 253 -5.72 -23.17 -17.39
C ARG A 253 -5.12 -21.89 -17.93
N HIS A 254 -3.83 -21.69 -17.71
CA HIS A 254 -3.13 -20.53 -18.21
C HIS A 254 -1.78 -20.93 -18.78
N ASP A 255 -1.54 -20.58 -20.04
CA ASP A 255 -0.27 -20.88 -20.72
C ASP A 255 0.82 -19.84 -20.37
N MET A 256 0.44 -18.69 -19.78
CA MET A 256 1.36 -17.64 -19.40
C MET A 256 1.91 -17.84 -17.98
N ASN A 257 3.22 -17.90 -17.85
CA ASN A 257 3.87 -17.89 -16.53
C ASN A 257 3.78 -16.47 -15.93
N ILE A 258 3.33 -16.37 -14.67
CA ILE A 258 3.29 -15.09 -13.94
C ILE A 258 4.68 -14.46 -13.85
N GLY A 259 5.73 -15.28 -13.79
CA GLY A 259 7.12 -14.82 -13.81
C GLY A 259 7.50 -14.00 -15.04
N ASP A 260 6.82 -14.19 -16.17
CA ASP A 260 7.07 -13.50 -17.44
C ASP A 260 6.40 -12.11 -17.52
N ILE A 261 5.53 -11.76 -16.56
CA ILE A 261 4.92 -10.44 -16.50
C ILE A 261 6.01 -9.40 -16.19
N ALA A 262 6.29 -8.56 -17.19
CA ALA A 262 7.38 -7.58 -17.13
C ALA A 262 7.05 -6.35 -16.29
N ASN A 263 5.79 -5.89 -16.32
CA ASN A 263 5.38 -4.70 -15.58
C ASN A 263 5.21 -5.04 -14.11
N ARG A 264 6.04 -4.46 -13.25
CA ARG A 264 6.06 -4.74 -11.81
C ARG A 264 6.19 -3.45 -11.02
N SER A 265 5.43 -3.31 -9.93
CA SER A 265 5.52 -2.13 -9.06
C SER A 265 5.17 -2.47 -7.61
N ILE A 266 5.94 -1.91 -6.68
CA ILE A 266 5.65 -1.89 -5.25
C ILE A 266 5.51 -0.43 -4.85
N HIS A 267 4.30 0.01 -4.59
CA HIS A 267 3.99 1.40 -4.26
C HIS A 267 3.99 1.59 -2.74
N LEU A 268 5.00 2.31 -2.21
CA LEU A 268 4.96 2.86 -0.87
C LEU A 268 4.30 4.23 -0.93
N MET A 269 3.13 4.35 -0.37
CA MET A 269 2.34 5.58 -0.34
C MET A 269 2.21 6.03 1.11
N ILE A 270 2.78 7.20 1.45
CA ILE A 270 2.99 7.59 2.84
C ILE A 270 2.38 8.95 3.12
N GLU A 271 1.39 9.00 4.01
CA GLU A 271 0.90 10.25 4.60
C GLU A 271 1.85 10.70 5.70
N GLU A 272 2.23 11.97 5.66
CA GLU A 272 3.04 12.62 6.70
C GLU A 272 4.25 11.78 7.14
N PRO A 273 5.22 11.50 6.23
CA PRO A 273 6.38 10.68 6.56
C PRO A 273 7.19 11.24 7.73
N GLU A 274 7.07 12.55 8.00
CA GLU A 274 7.71 13.29 9.09
C GLU A 274 6.98 13.22 10.42
N LEU A 275 5.82 12.59 10.50
CA LEU A 275 4.93 12.60 11.66
C LEU A 275 5.66 12.21 12.96
N SER A 276 5.51 13.07 13.99
CA SER A 276 6.06 12.87 15.34
C SER A 276 7.58 12.79 15.42
N MET A 277 8.31 13.25 14.40
CA MET A 277 9.78 13.22 14.38
C MET A 277 10.40 14.61 14.50
N PHE A 278 11.59 14.64 15.10
CA PHE A 278 12.43 15.84 15.13
C PHE A 278 13.01 16.12 13.72
N PRO A 279 13.25 17.40 13.31
CA PRO A 279 13.64 17.74 11.94
C PRO A 279 14.85 16.98 11.37
N THR A 280 15.86 16.70 12.20
CA THR A 280 17.02 15.91 11.76
C THR A 280 16.65 14.47 11.45
N ALA A 281 15.77 13.86 12.24
CA ALA A 281 15.27 12.51 12.02
C ALA A 281 14.35 12.44 10.81
N GLN A 282 13.53 13.47 10.54
CA GLN A 282 12.68 13.55 9.35
C GLN A 282 13.51 13.40 8.06
N ARG A 283 14.57 14.20 7.93
CA ARG A 283 15.47 14.14 6.78
C ARG A 283 16.13 12.77 6.63
N SER A 284 16.63 12.21 7.71
CA SER A 284 17.33 10.93 7.71
C SER A 284 16.38 9.77 7.37
N SER A 285 15.14 9.82 7.87
CA SER A 285 14.10 8.85 7.58
C SER A 285 13.69 8.88 6.10
N LEU A 286 13.52 10.08 5.53
CA LEU A 286 13.22 10.22 4.12
C LEU A 286 14.35 9.69 3.24
N ASN A 287 15.60 10.00 3.58
CA ASN A 287 16.77 9.47 2.87
C ASN A 287 16.82 7.94 2.94
N MET A 288 16.50 7.34 4.09
CA MET A 288 16.41 5.88 4.24
C MET A 288 15.34 5.29 3.30
N LEU A 289 14.16 5.89 3.21
CA LEU A 289 13.09 5.43 2.32
C LEU A 289 13.50 5.51 0.85
N ILE A 290 14.12 6.62 0.45
CA ILE A 290 14.64 6.81 -0.91
C ILE A 290 15.72 5.75 -1.21
N ASP A 291 16.66 5.53 -0.28
CA ASP A 291 17.72 4.53 -0.43
C ASP A 291 17.16 3.11 -0.62
N LYS A 292 16.14 2.72 0.18
CA LYS A 292 15.45 1.44 0.03
C LYS A 292 14.80 1.26 -1.35
N CYS A 293 14.28 2.34 -1.92
CA CYS A 293 13.71 2.31 -3.27
C CYS A 293 14.77 2.28 -4.37
N LEU A 294 15.91 2.98 -4.19
CA LEU A 294 16.96 3.07 -5.20
C LEU A 294 17.89 1.85 -5.19
N ASN A 295 18.30 1.39 -4.02
CA ASN A 295 19.33 0.38 -3.84
C ASN A 295 18.79 -0.99 -3.39
N GLY A 296 17.48 -1.07 -3.12
CA GLY A 296 16.79 -2.31 -2.77
C GLY A 296 16.09 -2.96 -3.96
N ASN A 297 14.78 -3.13 -3.85
CA ASN A 297 13.98 -3.70 -4.92
C ASN A 297 13.70 -2.67 -6.01
N LYS A 298 14.20 -2.91 -7.23
CA LYS A 298 14.07 -2.01 -8.40
C LYS A 298 12.63 -1.67 -8.81
N TYR A 299 11.65 -2.37 -8.26
CA TYR A 299 10.22 -2.14 -8.53
C TYR A 299 9.56 -1.21 -7.51
N MET A 300 10.29 -0.80 -6.46
CA MET A 300 9.74 0.09 -5.44
C MET A 300 9.60 1.52 -5.93
N THR A 301 8.48 2.13 -5.57
CA THR A 301 8.19 3.55 -5.81
C THR A 301 7.76 4.21 -4.50
N LEU A 302 8.00 5.50 -4.35
CA LEU A 302 7.68 6.29 -3.17
C LEU A 302 6.77 7.47 -3.56
N THR A 303 5.61 7.54 -2.93
CA THR A 303 4.64 8.62 -3.16
C THR A 303 4.13 9.16 -1.85
#